data_87ba489d0593adea7dbcd84e27868058
#
_entry.id   87ba489d0593adea7dbcd84e27868058
#
_cell.length_a   1.000
_cell.length_b   1.000
_cell.length_c   1.000
_cell.angle_alpha   90.00
_cell.angle_beta   90.00
_cell.angle_gamma   90.00
#
_symmetry.space_group_name_H-M   'P 1'
#
loop_
_entity.id
_entity.type
_entity.pdbx_description
1 polymer ?
#
loop_
_entity_poly.entity_id
_entity_poly.type
_entity_poly.pdbx_seq_one_letter_code
_entity_poly.pdbx_strand_id
1 'polypeptide(L)'
;MDFSSLGLGELDWVFVVIILLSTLLGVSRGMVREIFALVGWVAAFFVSLYCSADLAAILPFQAHMGLMTRTFVSIVLIVIGCVFLAGLVGKILRSILASVSIGAEDRLLGCLFGFLRGLLIVGLLVFLGGTTEFFPKQLWWKDSALVPAFEKGITWCAPYIPD
;
A
#
# COMPACT_ATOMS: atom_id res chain seq x y z
N MET A 1 31.08 -1.89 8.40
CA MET A 1 30.29 -3.07 7.97
C MET A 1 30.00 -2.86 6.51
N ASP A 2 30.72 -3.60 5.65
CA ASP A 2 30.51 -3.53 4.20
C ASP A 2 29.24 -4.28 3.83
N PHE A 3 28.15 -3.55 3.71
CA PHE A 3 26.84 -4.10 3.32
C PHE A 3 26.79 -4.53 1.84
N SER A 4 27.79 -4.17 1.03
CA SER A 4 27.99 -4.62 -0.34
C SER A 4 28.21 -6.13 -0.48
N SER A 5 28.59 -6.82 0.61
CA SER A 5 28.80 -8.26 0.62
C SER A 5 27.50 -9.09 0.52
N LEU A 6 26.35 -8.48 0.72
CA LEU A 6 25.04 -9.14 0.63
C LEU A 6 24.41 -9.07 -0.78
N GLY A 7 25.08 -8.42 -1.76
CA GLY A 7 24.56 -8.28 -3.12
C GLY A 7 23.26 -7.45 -3.20
N LEU A 8 22.97 -6.64 -2.17
CA LEU A 8 21.79 -5.79 -2.11
C LEU A 8 22.16 -4.37 -2.54
N GLY A 9 21.42 -3.82 -3.49
CA GLY A 9 21.54 -2.43 -3.91
C GLY A 9 21.00 -1.44 -2.87
N GLU A 10 21.28 -0.16 -3.05
CA GLU A 10 20.79 0.90 -2.15
C GLU A 10 19.25 0.91 -2.07
N LEU A 11 18.58 0.63 -3.17
CA LEU A 11 17.12 0.54 -3.26
C LEU A 11 16.55 -0.63 -2.43
N ASP A 12 17.26 -1.76 -2.41
CA ASP A 12 16.84 -2.93 -1.64
C ASP A 12 16.76 -2.63 -0.15
N TRP A 13 17.66 -1.80 0.37
CA TRP A 13 17.61 -1.35 1.76
C TRP A 13 16.38 -0.50 2.06
N VAL A 14 15.98 0.36 1.13
CA VAL A 14 14.73 1.13 1.27
C VAL A 14 13.54 0.17 1.32
N PHE A 15 13.50 -0.83 0.47
CA PHE A 15 12.43 -1.84 0.46
C PHE A 15 12.39 -2.65 1.74
N VAL A 16 13.55 -3.10 2.23
CA VAL A 16 13.65 -3.83 3.50
C VAL A 16 13.15 -2.97 4.65
N VAL A 17 13.53 -1.69 4.71
CA VAL A 17 13.07 -0.76 5.75
C VAL A 17 11.55 -0.57 5.68
N ILE A 18 10.97 -0.41 4.50
CA ILE A 18 9.51 -0.29 4.31
C ILE A 18 8.81 -1.55 4.83
N ILE A 19 9.29 -2.75 4.46
CA ILE A 19 8.71 -4.02 4.90
C ILE A 19 8.84 -4.18 6.42
N LEU A 20 10.00 -3.90 6.99
CA LEU A 20 10.24 -3.98 8.43
C LEU A 20 9.35 -3.01 9.22
N LEU A 21 9.27 -1.75 8.80
CA LEU A 21 8.41 -0.76 9.45
C LEU A 21 6.94 -1.17 9.35
N SER A 22 6.49 -1.66 8.19
CA SER A 22 5.13 -2.15 8.00
C SER A 22 4.84 -3.35 8.91
N THR A 23 5.78 -4.28 9.04
CA THR A 23 5.67 -5.46 9.92
C THR A 23 5.61 -5.06 11.40
N LEU A 24 6.50 -4.18 11.85
CA LEU A 24 6.51 -3.68 13.23
C LEU A 24 5.20 -2.95 13.59
N LEU A 25 4.70 -2.14 12.68
CA LEU A 25 3.38 -1.51 12.83
C LEU A 25 2.26 -2.55 12.92
N GLY A 26 2.33 -3.64 12.13
CA GLY A 26 1.39 -4.74 12.18
C GLY A 26 1.39 -5.43 13.56
N VAL A 27 2.58 -5.74 14.10
CA VAL A 27 2.73 -6.30 15.46
C VAL A 27 2.14 -5.39 16.53
N SER A 28 2.41 -4.09 16.44
CA SER A 28 1.94 -3.11 17.43
C SER A 28 0.43 -2.87 17.36
N ARG A 29 -0.15 -2.93 16.16
CA ARG A 29 -1.57 -2.68 15.91
C ARG A 29 -2.45 -3.89 16.14
N GLY A 30 -1.91 -5.09 15.91
CA GLY A 30 -2.63 -6.37 15.95
C GLY A 30 -3.45 -6.65 14.69
N MET A 31 -3.87 -7.92 14.56
CA MET A 31 -4.56 -8.44 13.37
C MET A 31 -5.84 -7.67 13.01
N VAL A 32 -6.69 -7.40 14.01
CA VAL A 32 -8.00 -6.76 13.76
C VAL A 32 -7.84 -5.42 13.05
N ARG A 33 -6.95 -4.55 13.54
CA ARG A 33 -6.72 -3.25 12.91
C ARG A 33 -6.10 -3.36 11.53
N GLU A 34 -5.26 -4.37 11.31
CA GLU A 34 -4.57 -4.55 10.04
C GLU A 34 -5.52 -5.09 8.97
N ILE A 35 -6.43 -6.01 9.33
CA ILE A 35 -7.51 -6.46 8.42
C ILE A 35 -8.38 -5.28 8.00
N PHE A 36 -8.82 -4.43 8.94
CA PHE A 36 -9.62 -3.25 8.60
C PHE A 36 -8.85 -2.23 7.77
N ALA A 37 -7.54 -2.10 7.98
CA ALA A 37 -6.70 -1.26 7.11
C ALA A 37 -6.67 -1.80 5.68
N LEU A 38 -6.49 -3.11 5.49
CA LEU A 38 -6.54 -3.74 4.17
C LEU A 38 -7.91 -3.60 3.51
N VAL A 39 -8.99 -3.83 4.27
CA VAL A 39 -10.37 -3.60 3.79
C VAL A 39 -10.55 -2.15 3.34
N GLY A 40 -10.00 -1.19 4.10
CA GLY A 40 -10.03 0.23 3.74
C GLY A 40 -9.34 0.52 2.41
N TRP A 41 -8.20 -0.09 2.14
CA TRP A 41 -7.49 0.05 0.87
C TRP A 41 -8.25 -0.57 -0.30
N VAL A 42 -8.78 -1.78 -0.11
CA VAL A 42 -9.61 -2.45 -1.13
C VAL A 42 -10.88 -1.65 -1.41
N ALA A 43 -11.56 -1.20 -0.36
CA ALA A 43 -12.74 -0.33 -0.51
C ALA A 43 -12.40 0.97 -1.24
N ALA A 44 -11.27 1.62 -0.88
CA ALA A 44 -10.81 2.83 -1.54
C ALA A 44 -10.59 2.63 -3.03
N PHE A 45 -10.00 1.49 -3.43
CA PHE A 45 -9.79 1.16 -4.82
C PHE A 45 -11.12 1.06 -5.58
N PHE A 46 -12.07 0.26 -5.10
CA PHE A 46 -13.36 0.10 -5.76
C PHE A 46 -14.18 1.39 -5.76
N VAL A 47 -14.25 2.09 -4.63
CA VAL A 47 -14.98 3.37 -4.56
C VAL A 47 -14.36 4.41 -5.47
N SER A 48 -13.04 4.44 -5.62
CA SER A 48 -12.38 5.35 -6.57
C SER A 48 -12.75 5.04 -8.01
N LEU A 49 -12.83 3.75 -8.40
CA LEU A 49 -13.22 3.36 -9.75
C LEU A 49 -14.65 3.84 -10.11
N TYR A 50 -15.59 3.73 -9.16
CA TYR A 50 -16.99 4.05 -9.43
C TYR A 50 -17.37 5.50 -9.15
N CYS A 51 -16.77 6.14 -8.15
CA CYS A 51 -17.24 7.43 -7.63
C CYS A 51 -16.29 8.61 -7.93
N SER A 52 -15.08 8.38 -8.47
CA SER A 52 -14.12 9.47 -8.67
C SER A 52 -14.60 10.53 -9.66
N ALA A 53 -15.28 10.12 -10.72
CA ALA A 53 -15.82 11.03 -11.73
C ALA A 53 -16.97 11.89 -11.17
N ASP A 54 -17.88 11.28 -10.42
CA ASP A 54 -19.02 11.96 -9.80
C ASP A 54 -18.53 12.97 -8.75
N LEU A 55 -17.57 12.56 -7.92
CA LEU A 55 -16.98 13.46 -6.94
C LEU A 55 -16.21 14.60 -7.63
N ALA A 56 -15.49 14.33 -8.71
CA ALA A 56 -14.80 15.37 -9.50
C ALA A 56 -15.78 16.38 -10.10
N ALA A 57 -17.01 15.96 -10.44
CA ALA A 57 -18.05 16.86 -10.96
C ALA A 57 -18.62 17.80 -9.89
N ILE A 58 -18.66 17.37 -8.63
CA ILE A 58 -19.23 18.12 -7.51
C ILE A 58 -18.20 19.09 -6.90
N LEU A 59 -16.89 18.85 -7.09
CA LEU A 59 -15.85 19.69 -6.52
C LEU A 59 -15.96 21.15 -7.01
N PRO A 60 -15.92 22.15 -6.10
CA PRO A 60 -16.18 23.55 -6.41
C PRO A 60 -15.07 24.25 -7.21
N PHE A 61 -13.97 23.56 -7.54
CA PHE A 61 -12.80 24.13 -8.21
C PHE A 61 -12.86 24.01 -9.73
N GLN A 62 -14.06 23.99 -10.34
CA GLN A 62 -14.26 23.79 -11.77
C GLN A 62 -13.59 24.84 -12.65
N ALA A 63 -13.50 26.08 -12.16
CA ALA A 63 -12.93 27.20 -12.92
C ALA A 63 -11.40 27.23 -13.01
N HIS A 64 -10.71 26.54 -12.11
CA HIS A 64 -9.25 26.67 -11.93
C HIS A 64 -8.46 25.37 -12.19
N MET A 65 -9.14 24.23 -12.30
CA MET A 65 -8.49 22.93 -12.45
C MET A 65 -9.04 22.15 -13.64
N GLY A 66 -8.14 21.62 -14.47
CA GLY A 66 -8.49 20.70 -15.54
C GLY A 66 -9.15 19.41 -15.00
N LEU A 67 -9.92 18.73 -15.85
CA LEU A 67 -10.65 17.51 -15.49
C LEU A 67 -9.73 16.45 -14.85
N MET A 68 -8.53 16.28 -15.40
CA MET A 68 -7.55 15.29 -14.92
C MET A 68 -7.09 15.57 -13.48
N THR A 69 -6.82 16.82 -13.16
CA THR A 69 -6.43 17.24 -11.80
C THR A 69 -7.56 17.06 -10.80
N ARG A 70 -8.80 17.35 -11.20
CA ARG A 70 -9.98 17.18 -10.36
C ARG A 70 -10.25 15.70 -10.07
N THR A 71 -10.12 14.83 -11.07
CA THR A 71 -10.25 13.39 -10.89
C THR A 71 -9.17 12.87 -9.96
N PHE A 72 -7.92 13.32 -10.12
CA PHE A 72 -6.84 12.95 -9.20
C PHE A 72 -7.12 13.37 -7.76
N VAL A 73 -7.55 14.61 -7.54
CA VAL A 73 -7.93 15.12 -6.19
C VAL A 73 -9.08 14.30 -5.62
N SER A 74 -10.09 13.96 -6.43
CA SER A 74 -11.22 13.12 -6.01
C SER A 74 -10.76 11.73 -5.55
N ILE A 75 -9.87 11.09 -6.30
CA ILE A 75 -9.29 9.78 -5.93
C ILE A 75 -8.57 9.90 -4.59
N VAL A 76 -7.73 10.92 -4.41
CA VAL A 76 -6.99 11.13 -3.15
C VAL A 76 -7.95 11.32 -1.98
N LEU A 77 -9.00 12.12 -2.14
CA LEU A 77 -10.03 12.34 -1.10
C LEU A 77 -10.78 11.05 -0.75
N ILE A 78 -11.16 10.25 -1.75
CA ILE A 78 -11.81 8.95 -1.55
C ILE A 78 -10.89 8.00 -0.77
N VAL A 79 -9.62 7.90 -1.18
CA VAL A 79 -8.64 7.03 -0.52
C VAL A 79 -8.47 7.43 0.94
N ILE A 80 -8.26 8.73 1.21
CA ILE A 80 -8.14 9.25 2.59
C ILE A 80 -9.39 8.92 3.40
N GLY A 81 -10.58 9.18 2.85
CA GLY A 81 -11.86 8.93 3.51
C GLY A 81 -12.07 7.44 3.85
N CYS A 82 -11.88 6.56 2.88
CA CYS A 82 -12.05 5.11 3.07
C CYS A 82 -11.07 4.53 4.09
N VAL A 83 -9.79 4.88 3.97
CA VAL A 83 -8.75 4.40 4.90
C VAL A 83 -8.98 4.93 6.31
N PHE A 84 -9.38 6.19 6.44
CA PHE A 84 -9.71 6.80 7.73
C PHE A 84 -10.92 6.13 8.40
N LEU A 85 -12.02 5.95 7.67
CA LEU A 85 -13.23 5.28 8.16
C LEU A 85 -12.95 3.83 8.56
N ALA A 86 -12.26 3.07 7.71
CA ALA A 86 -11.87 1.71 8.03
C ALA A 86 -10.95 1.65 9.27
N GLY A 87 -10.03 2.60 9.41
CA GLY A 87 -9.17 2.73 10.58
C GLY A 87 -9.95 3.03 11.88
N LEU A 88 -10.99 3.89 11.80
CA LEU A 88 -11.88 4.16 12.93
C LEU A 88 -12.68 2.92 13.33
N VAL A 89 -13.30 2.24 12.37
CA VAL A 89 -14.03 0.99 12.62
C VAL A 89 -13.13 -0.06 13.25
N GLY A 90 -11.94 -0.27 12.69
CA GLY A 90 -10.95 -1.19 13.24
C GLY A 90 -10.51 -0.84 14.67
N LYS A 91 -10.39 0.47 14.98
CA LYS A 91 -10.07 0.92 16.35
C LYS A 91 -11.20 0.63 17.34
N ILE A 92 -12.45 0.91 16.94
CA ILE A 92 -13.64 0.67 17.78
C ILE A 92 -13.80 -0.84 18.01
N LEU A 93 -13.73 -1.67 16.96
CA LEU A 93 -13.86 -3.12 17.10
C LEU A 93 -12.77 -3.69 18.00
N ARG A 94 -11.53 -3.25 17.85
CA ARG A 94 -10.45 -3.70 18.75
C ARG A 94 -10.72 -3.31 20.19
N SER A 95 -11.29 -2.13 20.45
CA SER A 95 -11.64 -1.71 21.80
C SER A 95 -12.70 -2.63 22.44
N ILE A 96 -13.66 -3.10 21.65
CA ILE A 96 -14.69 -4.05 22.07
C ILE A 96 -14.08 -5.43 22.31
N LEU A 97 -13.24 -5.90 21.38
CA LEU A 97 -12.60 -7.22 21.46
C LEU A 97 -11.46 -7.27 22.50
N ALA A 98 -10.95 -6.16 22.96
CA ALA A 98 -9.91 -6.11 24.00
C ALA A 98 -10.38 -6.69 25.35
N SER A 99 -11.70 -6.83 25.55
CA SER A 99 -12.28 -7.51 26.71
C SER A 99 -12.13 -9.05 26.64
N VAL A 100 -11.88 -9.59 25.46
CA VAL A 100 -11.63 -11.02 25.23
C VAL A 100 -10.12 -11.14 25.01
N SER A 101 -9.40 -11.81 25.91
CA SER A 101 -7.93 -11.98 25.93
C SER A 101 -7.29 -12.15 24.54
N ILE A 102 -7.05 -11.04 23.86
CA ILE A 102 -6.36 -11.01 22.56
C ILE A 102 -4.86 -10.95 22.87
N GLY A 103 -4.22 -12.12 22.90
CA GLY A 103 -2.84 -12.29 23.34
C GLY A 103 -1.79 -12.24 22.23
N ALA A 104 -0.77 -13.09 22.37
CA ALA A 104 0.36 -13.20 21.44
C ALA A 104 -0.08 -13.55 20.01
N GLU A 105 -1.18 -14.29 19.85
CA GLU A 105 -1.72 -14.72 18.57
C GLU A 105 -2.15 -13.53 17.67
N ASP A 106 -2.82 -12.52 18.26
CA ASP A 106 -3.21 -11.30 17.52
C ASP A 106 -1.98 -10.52 17.01
N ARG A 107 -0.90 -10.50 17.79
CA ARG A 107 0.35 -9.85 17.40
C ARG A 107 1.09 -10.61 16.30
N LEU A 108 1.11 -11.95 16.37
CA LEU A 108 1.71 -12.79 15.33
C LEU A 108 0.97 -12.64 14.00
N LEU A 109 -0.36 -12.68 14.04
CA LEU A 109 -1.18 -12.45 12.85
C LEU A 109 -1.03 -11.00 12.35
N GLY A 110 -0.96 -10.02 13.25
CA GLY A 110 -0.63 -8.64 12.90
C GLY A 110 0.72 -8.49 12.22
N CYS A 111 1.73 -9.25 12.66
CA CYS A 111 3.05 -9.35 12.01
C CYS A 111 2.92 -9.85 10.56
N LEU A 112 2.19 -10.95 10.35
CA LEU A 112 1.98 -11.55 9.04
C LEU A 112 1.26 -10.56 8.09
N PHE A 113 0.17 -9.96 8.53
CA PHE A 113 -0.56 -8.96 7.74
C PHE A 113 0.26 -7.70 7.47
N GLY A 114 1.03 -7.23 8.46
CA GLY A 114 1.95 -6.11 8.30
C GLY A 114 3.05 -6.39 7.27
N PHE A 115 3.59 -7.63 7.27
CA PHE A 115 4.57 -8.09 6.30
C PHE A 115 3.97 -8.14 4.88
N LEU A 116 2.80 -8.77 4.72
CA LEU A 116 2.08 -8.81 3.42
C LEU A 116 1.79 -7.42 2.89
N ARG A 117 1.34 -6.51 3.75
CA ARG A 117 1.15 -5.10 3.37
C ARG A 117 2.44 -4.45 2.91
N GLY A 118 3.56 -4.70 3.62
CA GLY A 118 4.87 -4.19 3.22
C GLY A 118 5.27 -4.67 1.82
N LEU A 119 5.07 -5.95 1.53
CA LEU A 119 5.30 -6.52 0.19
C LEU A 119 4.40 -5.88 -0.87
N LEU A 120 3.12 -5.65 -0.57
CA LEU A 120 2.19 -4.98 -1.50
C LEU A 120 2.62 -3.54 -1.80
N ILE A 121 3.05 -2.79 -0.78
CA ILE A 121 3.54 -1.42 -0.95
C ILE A 121 4.78 -1.40 -1.84
N VAL A 122 5.76 -2.26 -1.56
CA VAL A 122 6.99 -2.36 -2.38
C VAL A 122 6.65 -2.82 -3.80
N GLY A 123 5.78 -3.82 -3.98
CA GLY A 123 5.31 -4.27 -5.28
C GLY A 123 4.64 -3.14 -6.08
N LEU A 124 3.80 -2.33 -5.43
CA LEU A 124 3.18 -1.17 -6.05
C LEU A 124 4.22 -0.10 -6.45
N LEU A 125 5.21 0.16 -5.59
CA LEU A 125 6.30 1.09 -5.91
C LEU A 125 7.14 0.61 -7.11
N VAL A 126 7.46 -0.68 -7.16
CA VAL A 126 8.18 -1.27 -8.30
C VAL A 126 7.33 -1.21 -9.56
N PHE A 127 6.04 -1.51 -9.47
CA PHE A 127 5.12 -1.42 -10.61
C PHE A 127 5.04 0.02 -11.16
N LEU A 128 4.77 0.99 -10.29
CA LEU A 128 4.71 2.41 -10.69
C LEU A 128 6.06 2.93 -11.21
N GLY A 129 7.15 2.52 -10.58
CA GLY A 129 8.50 2.86 -11.04
C GLY A 129 8.81 2.25 -12.40
N GLY A 130 8.46 0.98 -12.60
CA GLY A 130 8.66 0.26 -13.87
C GLY A 130 7.87 0.82 -15.06
N THR A 131 6.69 1.40 -14.80
CA THR A 131 5.88 2.07 -15.84
C THR A 131 6.45 3.43 -16.25
N THR A 132 7.37 3.98 -15.48
CA THR A 132 8.02 5.25 -15.77
C THR A 132 9.28 5.01 -16.60
N GLU A 133 9.48 5.75 -17.70
CA GLU A 133 10.68 5.60 -18.53
C GLU A 133 11.98 6.05 -17.83
N PHE A 134 11.88 6.74 -16.71
CA PHE A 134 13.00 7.35 -16.01
C PHE A 134 13.69 6.37 -15.04
N PHE A 135 12.94 5.68 -14.18
CA PHE A 135 13.49 4.82 -13.12
C PHE A 135 14.24 3.58 -13.63
N PRO A 136 13.75 2.82 -14.64
CA PRO A 136 14.46 1.64 -15.13
C PRO A 136 15.81 1.93 -15.77
N LYS A 137 16.08 3.20 -16.15
CA LYS A 137 17.36 3.63 -16.74
C LYS A 137 18.44 3.91 -15.69
N GLN A 138 18.07 4.08 -14.41
CA GLN A 138 18.98 4.43 -13.32
C GLN A 138 19.77 3.22 -12.85
N LEU A 139 21.04 3.44 -12.47
CA LEU A 139 21.93 2.38 -11.98
C LEU A 139 21.40 1.72 -10.70
N TRP A 140 20.94 2.52 -9.74
CA TRP A 140 20.37 2.03 -8.47
C TRP A 140 19.12 1.16 -8.63
N TRP A 141 18.36 1.32 -9.73
CA TRP A 141 17.24 0.45 -10.08
C TRP A 141 17.72 -0.91 -10.61
N LYS A 142 18.72 -0.88 -11.49
CA LYS A 142 19.29 -2.08 -12.13
C LYS A 142 20.11 -2.93 -11.16
N ASP A 143 20.76 -2.28 -10.19
CA ASP A 143 21.59 -2.95 -9.19
C ASP A 143 20.77 -3.56 -8.04
N SER A 144 19.45 -3.34 -8.02
CA SER A 144 18.56 -3.94 -7.05
C SER A 144 18.33 -5.42 -7.34
N ALA A 145 18.51 -6.25 -6.34
CA ALA A 145 18.21 -7.69 -6.40
C ALA A 145 16.70 -7.97 -6.26
N LEU A 146 15.97 -7.09 -5.57
CA LEU A 146 14.54 -7.27 -5.28
C LEU A 146 13.64 -6.82 -6.44
N VAL A 147 14.01 -5.79 -7.20
CA VAL A 147 13.23 -5.30 -8.34
C VAL A 147 12.86 -6.41 -9.32
N PRO A 148 13.82 -7.25 -9.83
CA PRO A 148 13.46 -8.32 -10.75
C PRO A 148 12.55 -9.39 -10.14
N ALA A 149 12.63 -9.61 -8.82
CA ALA A 149 11.74 -10.55 -8.12
C ALA A 149 10.30 -10.04 -8.10
N PHE A 150 10.11 -8.73 -7.82
CA PHE A 150 8.79 -8.10 -7.83
C PHE A 150 8.24 -7.98 -9.25
N GLU A 151 9.04 -7.63 -10.25
CA GLU A 151 8.62 -7.58 -11.66
C GLU A 151 8.12 -8.96 -12.15
N LYS A 152 8.82 -10.04 -11.81
CA LYS A 152 8.34 -11.40 -12.10
C LYS A 152 7.02 -11.72 -11.42
N GLY A 153 6.85 -11.31 -10.16
CA GLY A 153 5.58 -11.46 -9.44
C GLY A 153 4.44 -10.70 -10.10
N ILE A 154 4.69 -9.47 -10.53
CA ILE A 154 3.71 -8.61 -11.23
C ILE A 154 3.34 -9.21 -12.58
N THR A 155 4.29 -9.66 -13.37
CA THR A 155 4.03 -10.30 -14.67
C THR A 155 3.26 -11.61 -14.54
N TRP A 156 3.45 -12.32 -13.43
CA TRP A 156 2.68 -13.55 -13.14
C TRP A 156 1.21 -13.23 -12.79
N CYS A 157 0.96 -12.08 -12.19
CA CYS A 157 -0.40 -11.59 -11.88
C CYS A 157 -1.08 -10.90 -13.09
N ALA A 158 -0.32 -10.43 -14.07
CA ALA A 158 -0.83 -9.68 -15.23
C ALA A 158 -1.98 -10.38 -16.00
N PRO A 159 -1.98 -11.73 -16.22
CA PRO A 159 -3.08 -12.41 -16.91
C PRO A 159 -4.42 -12.36 -16.17
N TYR A 160 -4.41 -12.03 -14.88
CA TYR A 160 -5.63 -11.95 -14.05
C TYR A 160 -6.17 -10.52 -13.90
N ILE A 161 -5.49 -9.52 -14.50
CA ILE A 161 -5.95 -8.13 -14.50
C ILE A 161 -6.74 -7.96 -15.81
N PRO A 162 -8.08 -7.75 -15.77
CA PRO A 162 -8.87 -7.46 -16.96
C PRO A 162 -8.45 -6.10 -17.54
N ASP A 163 -8.40 -6.02 -18.88
CA ASP A 163 -8.12 -4.80 -19.67
C ASP A 163 -9.15 -3.69 -19.37
#